data_d57e80da0061d021596686f92ecbe2c6
#
_entry.id   d57e80da0061d021596686f92ecbe2c6
#
_cell.length_a   1.000
_cell.length_b   1.000
_cell.length_c   1.000
_cell.angle_alpha   90.00
_cell.angle_beta   90.00
_cell.angle_gamma   90.00
#
_symmetry.space_group_name_H-M   'P 1'
#
loop_
_entity.id
_entity.type
_entity.pdbx_description
1 polymer ?
#
loop_
_entity_poly.entity_id
_entity_poly.type
_entity_poly.pdbx_seq_one_letter_code
_entity_poly.pdbx_strand_id
1 'polypeptide(L)'
;MHASEKRIREDLESLALCTDGAGPGITRLTFSPAENRARSYLRGQMLQAGLRVRIDEAGIVIGRLDGQNGSLPAVMAGSHIDSIRSGGNFDGMAGVVAGLEAARIFRDTGLRPKRSIEIVGFTGEENSRFYPGQFGSRAMAGMDRSRAGRQGRGGALRKSPALRQAGLRYGPPTSQNALLFGMFL
;
A
#
# COMPACT_ATOMS: atom_id res chain seq x y z
N MET A 1 -15.64 -18.73 10.58
CA MET A 1 -14.85 -17.88 9.70
C MET A 1 -13.60 -17.50 10.47
N HIS A 2 -12.42 -18.01 10.09
CA HIS A 2 -11.18 -17.80 10.83
C HIS A 2 -10.06 -17.39 9.89
N ALA A 3 -9.17 -16.50 10.35
CA ALA A 3 -7.95 -16.15 9.65
C ALA A 3 -6.99 -17.35 9.67
N SER A 4 -6.21 -17.51 8.61
CA SER A 4 -5.19 -18.55 8.51
C SER A 4 -3.86 -18.01 9.02
N GLU A 5 -3.46 -18.42 10.22
CA GLU A 5 -2.14 -18.09 10.76
C GLU A 5 -1.01 -18.50 9.80
N LYS A 6 -1.15 -19.65 9.15
CA LYS A 6 -0.18 -20.14 8.16
C LYS A 6 0.01 -19.14 7.02
N ARG A 7 -1.07 -18.68 6.37
CA ARG A 7 -0.98 -17.73 5.26
C ARG A 7 -0.39 -16.39 5.70
N ILE A 8 -0.79 -15.90 6.88
CA ILE A 8 -0.25 -14.66 7.44
C ILE A 8 1.25 -14.77 7.65
N ARG A 9 1.70 -15.88 8.25
CA ARG A 9 3.12 -16.15 8.50
C ARG A 9 3.90 -16.23 7.18
N GLU A 10 3.44 -17.01 6.21
CA GLU A 10 4.07 -17.16 4.90
C GLU A 10 4.22 -15.83 4.16
N ASP A 11 3.19 -14.96 4.21
CA ASP A 11 3.26 -13.62 3.62
C ASP A 11 4.29 -12.74 4.33
N LEU A 12 4.29 -12.70 5.66
CA LEU A 12 5.23 -11.89 6.44
C LEU A 12 6.67 -12.35 6.23
N GLU A 13 6.93 -13.66 6.21
CA GLU A 13 8.24 -14.24 5.94
C GLU A 13 8.72 -13.92 4.52
N SER A 14 7.84 -14.04 3.52
CA SER A 14 8.16 -13.70 2.12
C SER A 14 8.47 -12.21 1.96
N LEU A 15 7.71 -11.35 2.64
CA LEU A 15 7.93 -9.91 2.62
C LEU A 15 9.19 -9.50 3.39
N ALA A 16 9.59 -10.25 4.41
CA ALA A 16 10.86 -10.05 5.13
C ALA A 16 12.08 -10.23 4.22
N LEU A 17 11.99 -11.09 3.20
CA LEU A 17 13.05 -11.27 2.20
C LEU A 17 13.19 -10.06 1.24
N CYS A 18 12.19 -9.18 1.18
CA CYS A 18 12.23 -7.96 0.40
C CYS A 18 13.00 -6.86 1.16
N THR A 19 14.31 -7.00 1.27
CA THR A 19 15.22 -6.06 1.93
C THR A 19 16.43 -5.77 1.05
N ASP A 20 16.99 -4.56 1.12
CA ASP A 20 18.25 -4.16 0.47
C ASP A 20 19.42 -4.12 1.48
N GLY A 21 19.16 -4.40 2.77
CA GLY A 21 20.18 -4.45 3.82
C GLY A 21 20.77 -5.83 4.01
N ALA A 22 22.08 -5.90 4.34
CA ALA A 22 22.76 -7.14 4.71
C ALA A 22 22.76 -7.40 6.23
N GLY A 23 22.29 -6.44 7.02
CA GLY A 23 22.25 -6.51 8.49
C GLY A 23 20.91 -7.02 9.03
N PRO A 24 20.75 -7.04 10.36
CA PRO A 24 19.49 -7.42 10.98
C PRO A 24 18.38 -6.41 10.65
N GLY A 25 17.14 -6.89 10.65
CA GLY A 25 15.96 -6.07 10.33
C GLY A 25 15.75 -5.86 8.83
N ILE A 26 14.71 -5.11 8.51
CA ILE A 26 14.29 -4.85 7.13
C ILE A 26 14.75 -3.45 6.71
N THR A 27 15.44 -3.37 5.59
CA THR A 27 15.75 -2.10 4.94
C THR A 27 15.03 -2.08 3.59
N ARG A 28 13.86 -1.48 3.57
CA ARG A 28 12.98 -1.38 2.40
C ARG A 28 12.56 0.08 2.22
N LEU A 29 13.52 0.91 1.81
CA LEU A 29 13.29 2.34 1.69
C LEU A 29 12.33 2.65 0.54
N THR A 30 11.56 3.72 0.69
CA THR A 30 10.64 4.24 -0.32
C THR A 30 11.28 4.29 -1.70
N PHE A 31 10.61 3.71 -2.71
CA PHE A 31 11.05 3.57 -4.11
C PHE A 31 12.39 2.84 -4.30
N SER A 32 12.79 2.01 -3.35
CA SER A 32 13.96 1.14 -3.50
C SER A 32 13.62 -0.13 -4.29
N PRO A 33 14.64 -0.87 -4.77
CA PRO A 33 14.41 -2.20 -5.34
C PRO A 33 13.70 -3.15 -4.39
N ALA A 34 13.97 -3.11 -3.08
CA ALA A 34 13.30 -3.91 -2.08
C ALA A 34 11.80 -3.59 -1.98
N GLU A 35 11.44 -2.30 -1.98
CA GLU A 35 10.02 -1.90 -1.96
C GLU A 35 9.31 -2.34 -3.25
N ASN A 36 9.97 -2.27 -4.40
CA ASN A 36 9.42 -2.76 -5.66
C ASN A 36 9.18 -4.28 -5.64
N ARG A 37 10.08 -5.07 -5.02
CA ARG A 37 9.88 -6.52 -4.83
C ARG A 37 8.67 -6.79 -3.93
N ALA A 38 8.56 -6.08 -2.78
CA ALA A 38 7.42 -6.22 -1.87
C ALA A 38 6.09 -5.84 -2.55
N ARG A 39 6.06 -4.75 -3.31
CA ARG A 39 4.89 -4.33 -4.10
C ARG A 39 4.49 -5.38 -5.12
N SER A 40 5.47 -5.98 -5.82
CA SER A 40 5.22 -7.03 -6.81
C SER A 40 4.69 -8.30 -6.15
N TYR A 41 5.21 -8.69 -5.00
CA TYR A 41 4.72 -9.80 -4.20
C TYR A 41 3.25 -9.57 -3.78
N LEU A 42 2.96 -8.44 -3.15
CA LEU A 42 1.60 -8.07 -2.72
C LEU A 42 0.61 -8.05 -3.89
N ARG A 43 1.02 -7.48 -5.03
CA ARG A 43 0.21 -7.51 -6.25
C ARG A 43 -0.14 -8.94 -6.65
N GLY A 44 0.82 -9.86 -6.64
CA GLY A 44 0.62 -11.28 -6.93
C GLY A 44 -0.37 -11.94 -5.98
N GLN A 45 -0.19 -11.72 -4.67
CA GLN A 45 -1.06 -12.28 -3.64
C GLN A 45 -2.50 -11.72 -3.70
N MET A 46 -2.65 -10.43 -3.96
CA MET A 46 -3.96 -9.80 -4.17
C MET A 46 -4.68 -10.37 -5.39
N LEU A 47 -3.98 -10.58 -6.51
CA LEU A 47 -4.56 -11.22 -7.70
C LEU A 47 -4.99 -12.67 -7.40
N GLN A 48 -4.17 -13.46 -6.70
CA GLN A 48 -4.51 -14.82 -6.28
C GLN A 48 -5.70 -14.85 -5.31
N ALA A 49 -5.86 -13.79 -4.51
CA ALA A 49 -7.03 -13.61 -3.65
C ALA A 49 -8.30 -13.20 -4.42
N GLY A 50 -8.24 -13.04 -5.75
CA GLY A 50 -9.37 -12.66 -6.59
C GLY A 50 -9.67 -11.16 -6.60
N LEU A 51 -8.75 -10.33 -6.15
CA LEU A 51 -8.91 -8.87 -6.17
C LEU A 51 -8.56 -8.31 -7.56
N ARG A 52 -9.24 -7.24 -7.94
CA ARG A 52 -8.79 -6.38 -9.05
C ARG A 52 -7.69 -5.47 -8.55
N VAL A 53 -6.50 -5.55 -9.13
CA VAL A 53 -5.32 -4.84 -8.61
C VAL A 53 -4.91 -3.71 -9.54
N ARG A 54 -4.61 -2.55 -8.96
CA ARG A 54 -3.97 -1.41 -9.62
C ARG A 54 -2.80 -0.90 -8.79
N ILE A 55 -1.87 -0.26 -9.44
CA ILE A 55 -0.85 0.58 -8.81
C ILE A 55 -1.10 1.98 -9.32
N ASP A 56 -1.25 2.93 -8.41
CA ASP A 56 -1.50 4.32 -8.79
C ASP A 56 -0.19 5.07 -9.12
N GLU A 57 -0.33 6.31 -9.52
CA GLU A 57 0.79 7.16 -9.94
C GLU A 57 1.74 7.53 -8.78
N ALA A 58 1.30 7.36 -7.53
CA ALA A 58 2.14 7.52 -6.34
C ALA A 58 2.89 6.23 -5.99
N GLY A 59 2.57 5.10 -6.63
CA GLY A 59 3.17 3.80 -6.36
C GLY A 59 2.43 2.99 -5.29
N ILE A 60 1.23 3.39 -4.91
CA ILE A 60 0.39 2.67 -3.95
C ILE A 60 -0.20 1.45 -4.66
N VAL A 61 -0.05 0.27 -4.07
CA VAL A 61 -0.72 -0.95 -4.55
C VAL A 61 -2.10 -1.05 -3.90
N ILE A 62 -3.14 -1.25 -4.71
CA ILE A 62 -4.53 -1.29 -4.26
C ILE A 62 -5.21 -2.50 -4.89
N GLY A 63 -5.67 -3.40 -4.03
CA GLY A 63 -6.48 -4.57 -4.41
C GLY A 63 -7.94 -4.35 -4.02
N ARG A 64 -8.87 -4.44 -4.98
CA ARG A 64 -10.29 -4.22 -4.75
C ARG A 64 -11.09 -5.51 -4.85
N LEU A 65 -11.84 -5.82 -3.80
CA LEU A 65 -12.90 -6.81 -3.77
C LEU A 65 -14.23 -6.09 -3.99
N ASP A 66 -14.95 -6.45 -5.06
CA ASP A 66 -16.22 -5.82 -5.37
C ASP A 66 -17.33 -6.27 -4.41
N GLY A 67 -18.03 -5.31 -3.83
CA GLY A 67 -19.19 -5.51 -3.00
C GLY A 67 -20.47 -5.77 -3.80
N GLN A 68 -21.57 -5.98 -3.07
CA GLN A 68 -22.91 -6.13 -3.64
C GLN A 68 -23.41 -4.83 -4.27
N ASN A 69 -23.04 -3.69 -3.69
CA ASN A 69 -23.44 -2.37 -4.16
C ASN A 69 -22.20 -1.51 -4.46
N GLY A 70 -21.87 -1.40 -5.73
CA GLY A 70 -20.71 -0.62 -6.22
C GLY A 70 -20.87 0.90 -6.11
N SER A 71 -22.08 1.42 -5.87
CA SER A 71 -22.32 2.85 -5.69
C SER A 71 -21.97 3.35 -4.28
N LEU A 72 -21.86 2.43 -3.32
CA LEU A 72 -21.44 2.79 -1.97
C LEU A 72 -19.92 3.02 -1.91
N PRO A 73 -19.47 3.97 -1.07
CA PRO A 73 -18.04 4.15 -0.80
C PRO A 73 -17.39 2.84 -0.35
N ALA A 74 -16.20 2.54 -0.85
CA ALA A 74 -15.44 1.35 -0.44
C ALA A 74 -14.96 1.48 1.01
N VAL A 75 -14.83 0.36 1.69
CA VAL A 75 -14.09 0.26 2.96
C VAL A 75 -12.63 0.00 2.61
N MET A 76 -11.72 0.78 3.19
CA MET A 76 -10.29 0.65 2.95
C MET A 76 -9.60 0.09 4.19
N ALA A 77 -8.72 -0.90 3.99
CA ALA A 77 -7.89 -1.50 5.02
C ALA A 77 -6.45 -1.67 4.49
N GLY A 78 -5.46 -1.47 5.33
CA GLY A 78 -4.06 -1.64 4.96
C GLY A 78 -3.13 -0.75 5.76
N SER A 79 -1.87 -0.69 5.36
CA SER A 79 -0.82 0.13 5.95
C SER A 79 0.27 0.40 4.92
N HIS A 80 1.44 0.88 5.37
CA HIS A 80 2.58 1.15 4.49
C HIS A 80 3.39 -0.11 4.18
N ILE A 81 4.19 -0.04 3.10
CA ILE A 81 5.04 -1.13 2.65
C ILE A 81 6.54 -0.81 2.75
N ASP A 82 6.90 0.46 2.88
CA ASP A 82 8.28 0.88 3.13
C ASP A 82 8.67 0.69 4.59
N SER A 83 9.94 0.80 4.89
CA SER A 83 10.50 0.75 6.25
C SER A 83 11.61 1.77 6.41
N ILE A 84 12.00 2.04 7.65
CA ILE A 84 13.29 2.66 7.98
C ILE A 84 14.44 1.67 7.67
N ARG A 85 15.69 2.11 7.86
CA ARG A 85 16.85 1.20 7.86
C ARG A 85 16.79 0.29 9.08
N SER A 86 17.02 -1.02 8.86
CA SER A 86 16.97 -2.04 9.91
C SER A 86 15.67 -2.00 10.75
N GLY A 87 14.55 -1.72 10.08
CA GLY A 87 13.22 -1.67 10.69
C GLY A 87 12.69 -3.04 11.10
N GLY A 88 11.54 -3.06 11.77
CA GLY A 88 10.87 -4.28 12.18
C GLY A 88 10.16 -5.01 11.03
N ASN A 89 9.99 -6.33 11.16
CA ASN A 89 9.30 -7.15 10.15
C ASN A 89 7.80 -6.89 10.05
N PHE A 90 7.21 -6.38 11.11
CA PHE A 90 5.75 -6.26 11.22
C PHE A 90 5.25 -4.85 10.99
N ASP A 91 6.14 -3.87 11.13
CA ASP A 91 5.81 -2.47 10.95
C ASP A 91 5.28 -2.21 9.53
N GLY A 92 4.08 -1.66 9.45
CA GLY A 92 3.30 -1.52 8.23
C GLY A 92 2.80 -2.84 7.64
N MET A 93 3.68 -3.83 7.49
CA MET A 93 3.35 -5.08 6.80
C MET A 93 2.25 -5.88 7.49
N ALA A 94 2.18 -5.89 8.81
CA ALA A 94 1.12 -6.59 9.53
C ALA A 94 -0.27 -6.07 9.14
N GLY A 95 -0.43 -4.76 8.99
CA GLY A 95 -1.69 -4.15 8.57
C GLY A 95 -2.08 -4.51 7.13
N VAL A 96 -1.12 -4.54 6.21
CA VAL A 96 -1.36 -4.93 4.80
C VAL A 96 -1.72 -6.40 4.70
N VAL A 97 -0.98 -7.28 5.39
CA VAL A 97 -1.22 -8.73 5.37
C VAL A 97 -2.54 -9.08 6.07
N ALA A 98 -2.89 -8.41 7.17
CA ALA A 98 -4.19 -8.59 7.82
C ALA A 98 -5.35 -8.23 6.88
N GLY A 99 -5.24 -7.12 6.15
CA GLY A 99 -6.21 -6.74 5.13
C GLY A 99 -6.32 -7.77 4.00
N LEU A 100 -5.18 -8.27 3.50
CA LEU A 100 -5.13 -9.30 2.47
C LEU A 100 -5.78 -10.61 2.95
N GLU A 101 -5.53 -11.02 4.19
CA GLU A 101 -6.15 -12.21 4.76
C GLU A 101 -7.67 -12.04 4.93
N ALA A 102 -8.14 -10.86 5.32
CA ALA A 102 -9.57 -10.56 5.35
C ALA A 102 -10.20 -10.74 3.96
N ALA A 103 -9.56 -10.27 2.90
CA ALA A 103 -10.05 -10.47 1.53
C ALA A 103 -10.09 -11.96 1.13
N ARG A 104 -9.08 -12.74 1.53
CA ARG A 104 -9.04 -14.20 1.31
C ARG A 104 -10.18 -14.91 2.03
N ILE A 105 -10.54 -14.48 3.24
CA ILE A 105 -11.68 -15.04 3.98
C ILE A 105 -12.98 -14.81 3.19
N PHE A 106 -13.21 -13.63 2.64
CA PHE A 106 -14.41 -13.40 1.79
C PHE A 106 -14.42 -14.31 0.57
N ARG A 107 -13.29 -14.47 -0.11
CA ARG A 107 -13.16 -15.41 -1.23
C ARG A 107 -13.45 -16.85 -0.82
N ASP A 108 -12.80 -17.33 0.24
CA ASP A 108 -12.87 -18.74 0.68
C ASP A 108 -14.27 -19.11 1.19
N THR A 109 -15.02 -18.15 1.71
CA THR A 109 -16.39 -18.34 2.19
C THR A 109 -17.46 -18.06 1.14
N GLY A 110 -17.09 -17.49 0.00
CA GLY A 110 -18.03 -17.05 -1.03
C GLY A 110 -18.92 -15.87 -0.62
N LEU A 111 -18.65 -15.26 0.54
CA LEU A 111 -19.41 -14.11 1.02
C LEU A 111 -19.05 -12.85 0.22
N ARG A 112 -20.08 -12.11 -0.18
CA ARG A 112 -19.91 -10.81 -0.81
C ARG A 112 -20.20 -9.70 0.19
N PRO A 113 -19.26 -8.80 0.48
CA PRO A 113 -19.51 -7.68 1.37
C PRO A 113 -20.53 -6.71 0.75
N LYS A 114 -21.28 -6.00 1.58
CA LYS A 114 -22.25 -4.99 1.09
C LYS A 114 -21.56 -3.86 0.32
N ARG A 115 -20.41 -3.39 0.85
CA ARG A 115 -19.55 -2.39 0.22
C ARG A 115 -18.34 -3.07 -0.40
N SER A 116 -17.77 -2.48 -1.43
CA SER A 116 -16.45 -2.91 -1.90
C SER A 116 -15.39 -2.73 -0.81
N ILE A 117 -14.39 -3.60 -0.80
CA ILE A 117 -13.25 -3.52 0.12
C ILE A 117 -12.00 -3.24 -0.72
N GLU A 118 -11.19 -2.27 -0.30
CA GLU A 118 -9.89 -1.99 -0.89
C GLU A 118 -8.78 -2.29 0.11
N ILE A 119 -7.89 -3.20 -0.26
CA ILE A 119 -6.68 -3.50 0.49
C ILE A 119 -5.55 -2.66 -0.08
N VAL A 120 -4.89 -1.89 0.78
CA VAL A 120 -3.94 -0.86 0.35
C VAL A 120 -2.57 -1.07 0.97
N GLY A 121 -1.54 -1.03 0.12
CA GLY A 121 -0.14 -0.92 0.52
C GLY A 121 0.39 0.45 0.14
N PHE A 122 0.49 1.36 1.11
CA PHE A 122 1.01 2.70 0.91
C PHE A 122 2.53 2.69 0.75
N THR A 123 3.06 3.59 -0.06
CA THR A 123 4.48 3.85 -0.18
C THR A 123 4.84 5.14 0.56
N GLY A 124 6.04 5.20 1.15
CA GLY A 124 6.62 6.41 1.71
C GLY A 124 5.91 6.96 2.95
N GLU A 125 5.50 6.09 3.86
CA GLU A 125 5.01 6.49 5.16
C GLU A 125 6.15 7.03 6.01
N GLU A 126 7.26 6.31 6.04
CA GLU A 126 8.43 6.58 6.82
C GLU A 126 9.21 7.83 6.33
N ASN A 127 9.71 8.62 7.26
CA ASN A 127 10.58 9.76 6.96
C ASN A 127 12.01 9.33 6.55
N SER A 128 12.17 8.12 6.03
CA SER A 128 13.49 7.52 5.83
C SER A 128 14.24 8.06 4.61
N ARG A 129 13.55 8.50 3.59
CA ARG A 129 14.12 8.92 2.31
C ARG A 129 13.53 10.22 1.78
N PHE A 130 12.26 10.48 2.06
CA PHE A 130 11.55 11.69 1.63
C PHE A 130 10.86 12.35 2.81
N TYR A 131 10.97 13.67 2.89
CA TYR A 131 10.35 14.45 3.94
C TYR A 131 9.29 15.40 3.34
N PRO A 132 8.15 15.58 3.98
CA PRO A 132 7.63 14.83 5.13
C PRO A 132 7.18 13.41 4.71
N GLY A 133 7.18 12.48 5.66
CA GLY A 133 6.64 11.12 5.46
C GLY A 133 5.15 11.11 5.08
N GLN A 134 4.57 9.91 5.05
CA GLN A 134 3.17 9.71 4.65
C GLN A 134 2.89 10.13 3.20
N PHE A 135 3.93 10.00 2.33
CA PHE A 135 3.85 10.44 0.94
C PHE A 135 2.63 9.85 0.22
N GLY A 136 2.46 8.54 0.27
CA GLY A 136 1.38 7.84 -0.44
C GLY A 136 0.00 8.24 0.07
N SER A 137 -0.23 8.18 1.38
CA SER A 137 -1.54 8.52 1.98
C SER A 137 -1.92 9.99 1.75
N ARG A 138 -0.95 10.90 1.81
CA ARG A 138 -1.15 12.33 1.50
C ARG A 138 -1.47 12.55 0.03
N ALA A 139 -0.80 11.82 -0.87
CA ALA A 139 -1.09 11.86 -2.30
C ALA A 139 -2.52 11.37 -2.58
N MET A 140 -2.92 10.25 -1.98
CA MET A 140 -4.28 9.70 -2.08
C MET A 140 -5.33 10.68 -1.54
N ALA A 141 -5.04 11.36 -0.42
CA ALA A 141 -5.92 12.36 0.17
C ALA A 141 -5.94 13.70 -0.59
N GLY A 142 -5.12 13.87 -1.63
CA GLY A 142 -5.01 15.14 -2.38
C GLY A 142 -4.33 16.27 -1.62
N MET A 143 -3.69 15.99 -0.47
CA MET A 143 -3.09 17.02 0.39
C MET A 143 -1.88 17.71 -0.24
N ASP A 144 -1.18 17.07 -1.15
CA ASP A 144 -0.01 17.64 -1.82
C ASP A 144 -0.37 18.61 -2.97
N ARG A 145 -1.65 18.72 -3.33
CA ARG A 145 -2.15 19.70 -4.30
C ARG A 145 -2.21 21.14 -3.77
N SER A 146 -2.54 21.31 -2.48
CA SER A 146 -2.77 22.62 -1.89
C SER A 146 -1.49 23.46 -1.71
N ARG A 147 -0.31 22.83 -1.71
CA ARG A 147 1.00 23.51 -1.64
C ARG A 147 1.59 23.85 -3.00
N ALA A 148 1.09 23.26 -4.09
CA ALA A 148 1.54 23.59 -5.45
C ALA A 148 1.12 25.02 -5.88
N GLY A 149 0.11 25.60 -5.24
CA GLY A 149 -0.38 26.97 -5.51
C GLY A 149 0.35 28.09 -4.76
N ARG A 150 1.15 27.78 -3.72
CA ARG A 150 1.77 28.83 -2.90
C ARG A 150 3.29 28.84 -2.77
N GLN A 151 4.01 27.80 -3.10
CA GLN A 151 5.50 27.81 -3.25
C GLN A 151 5.98 26.50 -3.85
N GLY A 152 6.33 26.50 -5.10
CA GLY A 152 7.32 25.75 -5.89
C GLY A 152 7.82 24.34 -5.49
N ARG A 153 7.30 23.68 -4.45
CA ARG A 153 7.80 22.37 -3.99
C ARG A 153 7.03 21.17 -4.54
N GLY A 154 5.79 21.35 -5.03
CA GLY A 154 5.06 20.30 -5.77
C GLY A 154 5.71 19.96 -7.12
N GLY A 155 6.53 20.87 -7.67
CA GLY A 155 7.36 20.59 -8.83
C GLY A 155 8.48 19.58 -8.58
N ALA A 156 8.91 19.40 -7.34
CA ALA A 156 9.96 18.44 -6.98
C ALA A 156 9.47 16.98 -7.05
N LEU A 157 8.22 16.70 -6.68
CA LEU A 157 7.64 15.36 -6.77
C LEU A 157 7.37 14.95 -8.23
N ARG A 158 6.85 15.85 -9.06
CA ARG A 158 6.68 15.60 -10.51
C ARG A 158 8.02 15.36 -11.23
N LYS A 159 9.12 15.88 -10.71
CA LYS A 159 10.47 15.77 -11.27
C LYS A 159 11.34 14.77 -10.50
N SER A 160 10.79 14.06 -9.51
CA SER A 160 11.59 13.13 -8.70
C SER A 160 12.25 12.07 -9.60
N PRO A 161 13.59 11.98 -9.60
CA PRO A 161 14.29 10.93 -10.33
C PRO A 161 13.82 9.52 -9.90
N ALA A 162 13.48 9.35 -8.63
CA ALA A 162 13.00 8.09 -8.07
C ALA A 162 11.65 7.67 -8.66
N LEU A 163 10.70 8.59 -8.87
CA LEU A 163 9.42 8.30 -9.53
C LEU A 163 9.63 7.91 -11.00
N ARG A 164 10.54 8.61 -11.71
CA ARG A 164 10.89 8.27 -13.10
C ARG A 164 11.57 6.91 -13.20
N GLN A 165 12.48 6.61 -12.27
CA GLN A 165 13.20 5.35 -12.21
C GLN A 165 12.26 4.17 -11.88
N ALA A 166 11.20 4.43 -11.12
CA ALA A 166 10.13 3.47 -10.82
C ALA A 166 9.07 3.39 -11.93
N GLY A 167 9.17 4.18 -13.01
CA GLY A 167 8.17 4.22 -14.09
C GLY A 167 6.83 4.85 -13.68
N LEU A 168 6.79 5.59 -12.58
CA LEU A 168 5.58 6.13 -11.98
C LEU A 168 5.36 7.60 -12.36
N ARG A 169 4.10 8.00 -12.59
CA ARG A 169 3.68 9.37 -12.87
C ARG A 169 2.70 9.84 -11.80
N TYR A 170 2.87 11.05 -11.31
CA TYR A 170 1.95 11.68 -10.38
C TYR A 170 0.72 12.20 -11.14
N GLY A 171 -0.44 11.59 -10.89
CA GLY A 171 -1.74 11.95 -11.44
C GLY A 171 -2.76 12.38 -10.37
N PRO A 172 -4.00 12.70 -10.73
CA PRO A 172 -5.05 13.00 -9.76
C PRO A 172 -5.43 11.77 -8.95
N PRO A 173 -5.77 11.93 -7.64
CA PRO A 173 -6.20 10.81 -6.80
C PRO A 173 -7.44 10.13 -7.38
N THR A 174 -7.43 8.80 -7.42
CA THR A 174 -8.46 7.97 -8.06
C THR A 174 -9.55 7.46 -7.11
N SER A 175 -9.48 7.79 -5.81
CA SER A 175 -10.48 7.38 -4.81
C SER A 175 -11.17 8.60 -4.19
N GLN A 176 -12.20 9.16 -4.86
CA GLN A 176 -12.97 10.27 -4.28
C GLN A 176 -13.99 9.85 -3.22
N ASN A 177 -14.18 8.54 -2.95
CA ASN A 177 -15.28 8.03 -2.11
C ASN A 177 -14.86 6.85 -1.22
N ALA A 178 -13.64 6.82 -0.68
CA ALA A 178 -13.24 5.78 0.28
C ALA A 178 -13.42 6.28 1.73
N LEU A 179 -14.11 5.50 2.55
CA LEU A 179 -14.10 5.66 4.01
C LEU A 179 -12.86 4.93 4.55
N LEU A 180 -11.92 5.68 5.12
CA LEU A 180 -10.77 5.09 5.83
C LEU A 180 -11.27 4.50 7.15
N PHE A 181 -11.24 3.18 7.26
CA PHE A 181 -11.37 2.47 8.54
C PHE A 181 -10.06 1.76 8.85
N GLY A 182 -9.38 2.22 9.89
CA GLY A 182 -8.25 1.52 10.49
C GLY A 182 -6.94 1.62 9.70
N MET A 183 -6.30 2.76 9.78
CA MET A 183 -4.85 2.85 9.59
C MET A 183 -4.22 2.44 10.92
N PHE A 184 -3.66 1.23 10.98
CA PHE A 184 -2.76 0.86 12.06
C PHE A 184 -1.38 1.42 11.72
N LEU A 185 -0.95 2.38 12.52
CA LEU A 185 0.42 2.85 12.59
C LEU A 185 1.31 1.76 13.19
#